data_eb72d88276ed17e5e2a4b258e46f5df1
#
_entry.id   eb72d88276ed17e5e2a4b258e46f5df1
#
_cell.length_a   1.000
_cell.length_b   1.000
_cell.length_c   1.000
_cell.angle_alpha   90.00
_cell.angle_beta   90.00
_cell.angle_gamma   90.00
#
_symmetry.space_group_name_H-M   'P 1'
#
loop_
_entity.id
_entity.type
_entity.pdbx_description
1 polymer ?
#
loop_
_entity_poly.entity_id
_entity_poly.type
_entity_poly.pdbx_seq_one_letter_code
_entity_poly.pdbx_strand_id
1 'polypeptide(L)'
;MQLFCETSDIGSRPSVATIGFFDGVHRGHRYLIEQVCAVAAERGLASSVVTFPVHPRKVMQADYHPKLLTTCDEKVSLLAKTGVDYCMMLDFTPEIARLSAREFMFILKERYQIQALVVGYDHRFGHNRSEGFEDYVHYGRELGMEVLLARAYAYSKEASVTEVTVSSSAIRGLLQEGNVSEAAEYLGYDFFLDGTVVGGYQVGRKIGFPTANLRVSDSDKLIPCDGVYAVRVCVEGKEYGGMLSIGYRPTLENGPDRSIEVHIFRFDADIYQQPMRLSFVRRTRPELKFDSIEELIAQLHRDEVEIKSILSL
;
A
#
# COMPACT_ATOMS: atom_id res chain seq x y z
N MET A 1 14.64 9.08 6.32
CA MET A 1 14.28 9.42 4.93
C MET A 1 13.82 10.88 4.85
N GLN A 2 14.39 11.65 3.94
CA GLN A 2 13.94 13.01 3.63
C GLN A 2 13.04 12.96 2.39
N LEU A 3 11.88 13.60 2.45
CA LEU A 3 10.94 13.71 1.34
C LEU A 3 11.20 14.99 0.56
N PHE A 4 11.39 14.88 -0.75
CA PHE A 4 11.49 15.99 -1.68
C PHE A 4 10.26 15.99 -2.60
N CYS A 5 9.53 17.10 -2.64
CA CYS A 5 8.50 17.37 -3.64
C CYS A 5 9.08 18.28 -4.74
N GLU A 6 8.44 18.32 -5.89
CA GLU A 6 8.94 18.98 -7.11
C GLU A 6 9.33 20.46 -6.96
N THR A 7 8.79 21.14 -5.96
CA THR A 7 9.02 22.57 -5.68
C THR A 7 10.19 22.84 -4.72
N SER A 8 10.81 21.80 -4.14
CA SER A 8 11.89 21.99 -3.18
C SER A 8 13.21 22.19 -3.91
N ASP A 9 13.99 23.19 -3.51
CA ASP A 9 15.42 23.28 -3.83
C ASP A 9 16.10 22.03 -3.28
N ILE A 10 16.55 21.17 -4.19
CA ILE A 10 17.10 19.87 -3.80
C ILE A 10 18.55 20.09 -3.38
N GLY A 11 18.77 20.44 -2.11
CA GLY A 11 20.07 20.33 -1.46
C GLY A 11 20.49 18.88 -1.23
N SER A 12 20.13 17.97 -2.17
CA SER A 12 20.45 16.55 -2.07
C SER A 12 21.91 16.31 -2.41
N ARG A 13 22.55 15.40 -1.66
CA ARG A 13 23.82 14.83 -2.06
C ARG A 13 23.62 13.96 -3.30
N PRO A 14 24.67 13.77 -4.15
CA PRO A 14 24.63 12.80 -5.24
C PRO A 14 24.14 11.42 -4.75
N SER A 15 23.27 10.80 -5.53
CA SER A 15 22.58 9.59 -5.08
C SER A 15 22.51 8.48 -6.12
N VAL A 16 22.31 7.25 -5.61
CA VAL A 16 21.87 6.07 -6.36
C VAL A 16 20.37 5.98 -6.22
N ALA A 17 19.64 5.82 -7.31
CA ALA A 17 18.18 5.81 -7.28
C ALA A 17 17.56 4.59 -7.93
N THR A 18 16.33 4.32 -7.61
CA THR A 18 15.41 3.49 -8.38
C THR A 18 14.11 4.24 -8.65
N ILE A 19 13.41 3.87 -9.70
CA ILE A 19 12.18 4.53 -10.14
C ILE A 19 11.03 3.53 -10.07
N GLY A 20 9.87 3.96 -9.56
CA GLY A 20 8.68 3.13 -9.54
C GLY A 20 7.49 3.81 -8.89
N PHE A 21 6.30 3.26 -9.09
CA PHE A 21 5.11 3.74 -8.39
C PHE A 21 5.06 3.21 -6.94
N PHE A 22 5.65 2.05 -6.68
CA PHE A 22 5.80 1.42 -5.37
C PHE A 22 4.48 1.20 -4.60
N ASP A 23 3.40 0.87 -5.31
CA ASP A 23 2.12 0.59 -4.68
C ASP A 23 2.22 -0.60 -3.72
N GLY A 24 1.89 -0.37 -2.45
CA GLY A 24 1.98 -1.36 -1.39
C GLY A 24 3.37 -1.59 -0.80
N VAL A 25 4.45 -1.00 -1.35
CA VAL A 25 5.84 -1.19 -0.87
C VAL A 25 6.12 -2.64 -0.42
N HIS A 26 5.67 -3.60 -1.25
CA HIS A 26 5.73 -5.04 -0.96
C HIS A 26 7.16 -5.59 -0.92
N ARG A 27 7.35 -6.85 -0.53
CA ARG A 27 8.68 -7.47 -0.37
C ARG A 27 9.58 -7.31 -1.60
N GLY A 28 9.04 -7.45 -2.82
CA GLY A 28 9.81 -7.21 -4.05
C GLY A 28 10.30 -5.76 -4.19
N HIS A 29 9.47 -4.79 -3.84
CA HIS A 29 9.88 -3.37 -3.80
C HIS A 29 10.95 -3.12 -2.75
N ARG A 30 10.81 -3.68 -1.55
CA ARG A 30 11.81 -3.54 -0.47
C ARG A 30 13.14 -4.15 -0.86
N TYR A 31 13.13 -5.33 -1.48
CA TYR A 31 14.34 -5.98 -1.96
C TYR A 31 15.08 -5.15 -3.03
N LEU A 32 14.32 -4.49 -3.92
CA LEU A 32 14.93 -3.54 -4.87
C LEU A 32 15.55 -2.35 -4.14
N ILE A 33 14.86 -1.77 -3.15
CA ILE A 33 15.36 -0.63 -2.39
C ILE A 33 16.59 -1.02 -1.54
N GLU A 34 16.63 -2.22 -0.98
CA GLU A 34 17.81 -2.76 -0.27
C GLU A 34 19.04 -2.79 -1.18
N GLN A 35 18.88 -3.20 -2.45
CA GLN A 35 19.97 -3.17 -3.42
C GLN A 35 20.42 -1.74 -3.73
N VAL A 36 19.49 -0.79 -3.84
CA VAL A 36 19.81 0.65 -4.00
C VAL A 36 20.65 1.13 -2.81
N CYS A 37 20.23 0.83 -1.60
CA CYS A 37 20.97 1.21 -0.39
C CYS A 37 22.36 0.59 -0.33
N ALA A 38 22.51 -0.70 -0.73
CA ALA A 38 23.81 -1.37 -0.76
C ALA A 38 24.75 -0.72 -1.77
N VAL A 39 24.27 -0.48 -3.01
CA VAL A 39 25.06 0.18 -4.05
C VAL A 39 25.43 1.62 -3.65
N ALA A 40 24.52 2.34 -3.01
CA ALA A 40 24.79 3.69 -2.51
C ALA A 40 25.90 3.69 -1.44
N ALA A 41 25.82 2.77 -0.49
CA ALA A 41 26.84 2.64 0.57
C ALA A 41 28.22 2.28 -0.01
N GLU A 42 28.32 1.36 -0.96
CA GLU A 42 29.55 0.98 -1.65
C GLU A 42 30.22 2.18 -2.35
N ARG A 43 29.43 3.14 -2.86
CA ARG A 43 29.91 4.30 -3.60
C ARG A 43 30.05 5.56 -2.76
N GLY A 44 29.69 5.53 -1.48
CA GLY A 44 29.67 6.71 -0.62
C GLY A 44 28.64 7.76 -1.06
N LEU A 45 27.56 7.32 -1.75
CA LEU A 45 26.45 8.13 -2.22
C LEU A 45 25.23 7.99 -1.30
N ALA A 46 24.26 8.88 -1.46
CA ALA A 46 22.95 8.70 -0.82
C ALA A 46 22.08 7.69 -1.60
N SER A 47 21.14 7.05 -0.92
CA SER A 47 20.13 6.17 -1.53
C SER A 47 18.84 6.92 -1.79
N SER A 48 18.19 6.70 -2.95
CA SER A 48 17.00 7.45 -3.37
C SER A 48 15.94 6.54 -3.98
N VAL A 49 14.68 6.88 -3.73
CA VAL A 49 13.52 6.34 -4.45
C VAL A 49 12.84 7.49 -5.19
N VAL A 50 12.66 7.34 -6.50
CA VAL A 50 11.86 8.26 -7.33
C VAL A 50 10.48 7.64 -7.51
N THR A 51 9.44 8.33 -7.07
CA THR A 51 8.04 7.84 -7.13
C THR A 51 7.08 8.97 -7.49
N PHE A 52 5.80 8.65 -7.59
CA PHE A 52 4.75 9.56 -8.07
C PHE A 52 3.59 9.58 -7.06
N PRO A 53 2.97 10.76 -6.80
CA PRO A 53 1.80 10.85 -5.91
C PRO A 53 0.58 10.18 -6.53
N VAL A 54 0.41 10.31 -7.85
CA VAL A 54 -0.69 9.73 -8.62
C VAL A 54 -0.18 8.64 -9.54
N HIS A 55 -0.97 7.57 -9.72
CA HIS A 55 -0.58 6.48 -10.61
C HIS A 55 -0.42 6.97 -12.07
N PRO A 56 0.73 6.74 -12.74
CA PRO A 56 1.02 7.27 -14.08
C PRO A 56 -0.07 6.98 -15.12
N ARG A 57 -0.68 5.79 -15.08
CA ARG A 57 -1.78 5.44 -16.00
C ARG A 57 -3.04 6.28 -15.78
N LYS A 58 -3.31 6.76 -14.55
CA LYS A 58 -4.46 7.61 -14.26
C LYS A 58 -4.34 8.98 -14.95
N VAL A 59 -3.12 9.47 -15.10
CA VAL A 59 -2.83 10.72 -15.83
C VAL A 59 -2.97 10.53 -17.34
N MET A 60 -2.58 9.34 -17.85
CA MET A 60 -2.62 9.03 -19.29
C MET A 60 -3.99 8.58 -19.79
N GLN A 61 -4.82 8.03 -18.92
CA GLN A 61 -6.12 7.43 -19.24
C GLN A 61 -7.13 7.88 -18.19
N ALA A 62 -7.98 8.85 -18.53
CA ALA A 62 -8.96 9.44 -17.59
C ALA A 62 -9.91 8.40 -16.96
N ASP A 63 -10.24 7.33 -17.71
CA ASP A 63 -11.15 6.27 -17.27
C ASP A 63 -10.44 5.17 -16.45
N TYR A 64 -9.12 5.28 -16.24
CA TYR A 64 -8.37 4.30 -15.46
C TYR A 64 -8.40 4.64 -13.97
N HIS A 65 -9.21 3.92 -13.21
CA HIS A 65 -9.36 4.05 -11.75
C HIS A 65 -8.85 2.79 -11.02
N PRO A 66 -7.53 2.61 -10.89
CA PRO A 66 -7.00 1.44 -10.18
C PRO A 66 -7.32 1.54 -8.70
N LYS A 67 -7.71 0.42 -8.10
CA LYS A 67 -7.73 0.31 -6.64
C LYS A 67 -6.30 0.12 -6.13
N LEU A 68 -5.81 1.06 -5.33
CA LEU A 68 -4.43 1.12 -4.83
C LEU A 68 -4.29 0.39 -3.51
N LEU A 69 -3.15 -0.27 -3.32
CA LEU A 69 -2.78 -0.91 -2.05
C LEU A 69 -2.45 0.12 -0.97
N THR A 70 -1.91 1.28 -1.35
CA THR A 70 -1.53 2.36 -0.45
C THR A 70 -1.99 3.71 -0.97
N THR A 71 -2.45 4.57 -0.08
CA THR A 71 -2.52 6.01 -0.36
C THR A 71 -1.11 6.59 -0.50
N CYS A 72 -1.00 7.84 -0.94
CA CYS A 72 0.30 8.52 -1.05
C CYS A 72 1.01 8.59 0.31
N ASP A 73 0.30 9.00 1.37
CA ASP A 73 0.86 9.14 2.71
C ASP A 73 1.27 7.80 3.33
N GLU A 74 0.44 6.77 3.14
CA GLU A 74 0.76 5.40 3.56
C GLU A 74 2.03 4.89 2.83
N LYS A 75 2.15 5.13 1.53
CA LYS A 75 3.33 4.79 0.74
C LYS A 75 4.59 5.48 1.26
N VAL A 76 4.54 6.79 1.49
CA VAL A 76 5.67 7.56 2.06
C VAL A 76 6.07 7.00 3.42
N SER A 77 5.08 6.71 4.28
CA SER A 77 5.33 6.13 5.61
C SER A 77 5.98 4.75 5.54
N LEU A 78 5.61 3.92 4.56
CA LEU A 78 6.22 2.60 4.34
C LEU A 78 7.63 2.71 3.74
N LEU A 79 7.85 3.63 2.79
CA LEU A 79 9.18 3.90 2.23
C LEU A 79 10.14 4.40 3.30
N ALA A 80 9.68 5.22 4.24
CA ALA A 80 10.50 5.68 5.35
C ALA A 80 11.08 4.55 6.22
N LYS A 81 10.41 3.39 6.24
CA LYS A 81 10.86 2.20 7.00
C LYS A 81 11.88 1.34 6.25
N THR A 82 12.19 1.64 4.99
CA THR A 82 13.15 0.86 4.17
C THR A 82 14.60 1.24 4.39
N GLY A 83 14.87 2.33 5.10
CA GLY A 83 16.23 2.82 5.31
C GLY A 83 16.76 3.71 4.17
N VAL A 84 16.00 3.96 3.12
CA VAL A 84 16.38 4.88 2.03
C VAL A 84 16.55 6.30 2.54
N ASP A 85 17.58 7.02 2.06
CA ASP A 85 17.87 8.40 2.52
C ASP A 85 16.85 9.39 1.97
N TYR A 86 16.49 9.27 0.69
CA TYR A 86 15.63 10.24 0.00
C TYR A 86 14.43 9.56 -0.69
N CYS A 87 13.27 10.20 -0.61
CA CYS A 87 12.11 9.92 -1.44
C CYS A 87 11.83 11.16 -2.29
N MET A 88 11.98 11.03 -3.59
CA MET A 88 11.72 12.09 -4.58
C MET A 88 10.33 11.87 -5.17
N MET A 89 9.39 12.73 -4.79
CA MET A 89 7.99 12.68 -5.25
C MET A 89 7.85 13.59 -6.47
N LEU A 90 7.74 13.00 -7.66
CA LEU A 90 7.60 13.73 -8.91
C LEU A 90 6.14 13.72 -9.37
N ASP A 91 5.63 14.87 -9.77
CA ASP A 91 4.32 14.96 -10.41
C ASP A 91 4.40 14.37 -11.82
N PHE A 92 3.65 13.28 -12.05
CA PHE A 92 3.60 12.68 -13.37
C PHE A 92 2.64 13.45 -14.26
N THR A 93 3.17 14.39 -15.05
CA THR A 93 2.40 15.24 -15.95
C THR A 93 2.38 14.69 -17.38
N PRO A 94 1.47 15.16 -18.27
CA PRO A 94 1.50 14.81 -19.69
C PRO A 94 2.84 15.16 -20.37
N GLU A 95 3.56 16.18 -19.91
CA GLU A 95 4.89 16.57 -20.40
C GLU A 95 5.91 15.49 -20.05
N ILE A 96 5.97 15.05 -18.80
CA ILE A 96 6.85 13.97 -18.34
C ILE A 96 6.52 12.65 -19.07
N ALA A 97 5.24 12.38 -19.31
CA ALA A 97 4.80 11.19 -20.02
C ALA A 97 5.27 11.10 -21.48
N ARG A 98 5.59 12.25 -22.11
CA ARG A 98 6.09 12.33 -23.50
C ARG A 98 7.60 12.20 -23.61
N LEU A 99 8.34 12.30 -22.51
CA LEU A 99 9.78 12.20 -22.51
C LEU A 99 10.23 10.79 -22.91
N SER A 100 11.23 10.70 -23.77
CA SER A 100 12.01 9.49 -23.96
C SER A 100 12.71 9.09 -22.66
N ALA A 101 13.15 7.84 -22.55
CA ALA A 101 13.91 7.43 -21.37
C ALA A 101 15.19 8.26 -21.22
N ARG A 102 15.87 8.59 -22.33
CA ARG A 102 17.08 9.44 -22.30
C ARG A 102 16.82 10.83 -21.73
N GLU A 103 15.74 11.50 -22.17
CA GLU A 103 15.38 12.82 -21.67
C GLU A 103 15.01 12.79 -20.18
N PHE A 104 14.29 11.77 -19.76
CA PHE A 104 13.94 11.57 -18.35
C PHE A 104 15.19 11.32 -17.48
N MET A 105 16.11 10.44 -17.95
CA MET A 105 17.40 10.20 -17.28
C MET A 105 18.25 11.48 -17.18
N PHE A 106 18.25 12.32 -18.21
CA PHE A 106 18.92 13.61 -18.19
C PHE A 106 18.36 14.52 -17.08
N ILE A 107 17.04 14.62 -16.95
CA ILE A 107 16.39 15.38 -15.86
C ILE A 107 16.78 14.82 -14.49
N LEU A 108 16.77 13.49 -14.32
CA LEU A 108 17.16 12.85 -13.07
C LEU A 108 18.59 13.16 -12.68
N LYS A 109 19.49 13.20 -13.65
CA LYS A 109 20.89 13.55 -13.40
C LYS A 109 21.07 15.03 -13.06
N GLU A 110 20.60 15.92 -13.92
CA GLU A 110 20.89 17.36 -13.80
C GLU A 110 20.12 18.01 -12.65
N ARG A 111 18.84 17.66 -12.48
CA ARG A 111 18.00 18.29 -11.47
C ARG A 111 18.06 17.59 -10.11
N TYR A 112 18.18 16.26 -10.10
CA TYR A 112 18.10 15.45 -8.88
C TYR A 112 19.45 14.83 -8.47
N GLN A 113 20.53 15.15 -9.17
CA GLN A 113 21.89 14.69 -8.89
C GLN A 113 22.02 13.16 -8.79
N ILE A 114 21.21 12.41 -9.58
CA ILE A 114 21.27 10.96 -9.60
C ILE A 114 22.47 10.54 -10.43
N GLN A 115 23.42 9.82 -9.81
CA GLN A 115 24.65 9.34 -10.44
C GLN A 115 24.54 7.91 -10.93
N ALA A 116 23.64 7.12 -10.34
CA ALA A 116 23.39 5.76 -10.76
C ALA A 116 21.91 5.40 -10.62
N LEU A 117 21.41 4.56 -11.55
CA LEU A 117 20.07 3.99 -11.51
C LEU A 117 20.14 2.47 -11.32
N VAL A 118 19.42 1.94 -10.36
CA VAL A 118 19.15 0.51 -10.20
C VAL A 118 17.75 0.24 -10.75
N VAL A 119 17.67 -0.48 -11.87
CA VAL A 119 16.43 -0.72 -12.62
C VAL A 119 15.95 -2.14 -12.35
N GLY A 120 14.68 -2.29 -11.96
CA GLY A 120 14.04 -3.60 -11.82
C GLY A 120 14.04 -4.38 -13.15
N TYR A 121 14.14 -5.69 -13.10
CA TYR A 121 14.29 -6.55 -14.28
C TYR A 121 13.14 -6.42 -15.31
N ASP A 122 11.94 -6.10 -14.87
CA ASP A 122 10.72 -5.93 -15.68
C ASP A 122 10.28 -4.47 -15.80
N HIS A 123 11.03 -3.54 -15.16
CA HIS A 123 10.65 -2.13 -15.12
C HIS A 123 11.03 -1.42 -16.42
N ARG A 124 10.04 -0.70 -16.98
CA ARG A 124 10.24 0.13 -18.17
C ARG A 124 9.69 1.54 -17.93
N PHE A 125 10.45 2.54 -18.36
CA PHE A 125 10.08 3.95 -18.34
C PHE A 125 10.40 4.62 -19.70
N GLY A 126 10.03 5.89 -19.85
CA GLY A 126 10.08 6.59 -21.14
C GLY A 126 8.78 6.45 -21.94
N HIS A 127 8.63 7.28 -22.96
CA HIS A 127 7.43 7.35 -23.78
C HIS A 127 7.10 5.98 -24.41
N ASN A 128 5.85 5.58 -24.28
CA ASN A 128 5.34 4.27 -24.75
C ASN A 128 6.04 3.03 -24.16
N ARG A 129 6.99 3.18 -23.24
CA ARG A 129 7.74 2.07 -22.62
C ARG A 129 8.39 1.12 -23.65
N SER A 130 8.81 1.69 -24.79
CA SER A 130 9.39 0.95 -25.92
C SER A 130 10.85 0.60 -25.68
N GLU A 131 11.54 1.39 -24.86
CA GLU A 131 12.95 1.23 -24.52
C GLU A 131 13.12 0.21 -23.39
N GLY A 132 14.26 -0.48 -23.37
CA GLY A 132 14.58 -1.50 -22.39
C GLY A 132 15.90 -1.24 -21.66
N PHE A 133 16.35 -2.22 -20.89
CA PHE A 133 17.56 -2.10 -20.07
C PHE A 133 18.81 -1.72 -20.86
N GLU A 134 19.02 -2.32 -22.04
CA GLU A 134 20.19 -2.04 -22.88
C GLU A 134 20.21 -0.59 -23.37
N ASP A 135 19.03 -0.05 -23.69
CA ASP A 135 18.89 1.36 -24.08
C ASP A 135 19.25 2.27 -22.90
N TYR A 136 18.79 1.94 -21.69
CA TYR A 136 19.13 2.72 -20.49
C TYR A 136 20.63 2.69 -20.17
N VAL A 137 21.30 1.54 -20.38
CA VAL A 137 22.76 1.43 -20.22
C VAL A 137 23.47 2.30 -21.26
N HIS A 138 22.99 2.32 -22.50
CA HIS A 138 23.55 3.17 -23.54
C HIS A 138 23.41 4.67 -23.19
N TYR A 139 22.21 5.12 -22.85
CA TYR A 139 21.94 6.51 -22.43
C TYR A 139 22.70 6.88 -21.17
N GLY A 140 22.84 5.94 -20.24
CA GLY A 140 23.62 6.16 -19.03
C GLY A 140 25.09 6.49 -19.35
N ARG A 141 25.71 5.78 -20.28
CA ARG A 141 27.08 6.06 -20.74
C ARG A 141 27.21 7.44 -21.37
N GLU A 142 26.27 7.84 -22.23
CA GLU A 142 26.25 9.17 -22.83
C GLU A 142 26.11 10.28 -21.79
N LEU A 143 25.27 10.06 -20.79
CA LEU A 143 24.97 11.02 -19.73
C LEU A 143 25.99 10.99 -18.57
N GLY A 144 26.91 10.02 -18.54
CA GLY A 144 27.80 9.79 -17.40
C GLY A 144 27.04 9.37 -16.14
N MET A 145 25.99 8.54 -16.30
CA MET A 145 25.17 7.93 -15.25
C MET A 145 25.33 6.42 -15.35
N GLU A 146 25.63 5.75 -14.23
CA GLU A 146 25.68 4.30 -14.21
C GLU A 146 24.27 3.71 -14.19
N VAL A 147 24.04 2.59 -14.90
CA VAL A 147 22.78 1.87 -14.90
C VAL A 147 23.03 0.41 -14.55
N LEU A 148 22.36 -0.07 -13.52
CA LEU A 148 22.52 -1.40 -12.92
C LEU A 148 21.20 -2.15 -12.99
N LEU A 149 21.26 -3.44 -13.35
CA LEU A 149 20.09 -4.32 -13.29
C LEU A 149 19.93 -4.88 -11.89
N ALA A 150 18.77 -4.69 -11.30
CA ALA A 150 18.45 -5.29 -10.01
C ALA A 150 18.26 -6.81 -10.13
N ARG A 151 18.65 -7.53 -9.09
CA ARG A 151 18.32 -8.95 -8.95
C ARG A 151 16.82 -9.09 -8.66
N ALA A 152 16.19 -10.08 -9.31
CA ALA A 152 14.79 -10.39 -9.04
C ALA A 152 14.60 -10.90 -7.60
N TYR A 153 13.47 -10.52 -6.98
CA TYR A 153 13.07 -11.09 -5.70
C TYR A 153 12.43 -12.46 -5.94
N ALA A 154 13.08 -13.52 -5.46
CA ALA A 154 12.52 -14.86 -5.47
C ALA A 154 11.83 -15.14 -4.14
N TYR A 155 10.51 -15.35 -4.17
CA TYR A 155 9.74 -15.81 -3.02
C TYR A 155 9.44 -17.29 -3.18
N SER A 156 9.98 -18.13 -2.30
CA SER A 156 9.62 -19.55 -2.21
C SER A 156 8.77 -19.80 -0.97
N LYS A 157 7.56 -20.33 -1.16
CA LYS A 157 6.79 -20.93 -0.07
C LYS A 157 7.45 -22.27 0.28
N GLU A 158 7.75 -22.55 1.54
CA GLU A 158 8.50 -23.73 2.05
C GLU A 158 7.98 -25.12 1.60
N ALA A 159 6.94 -25.22 0.80
CA ALA A 159 6.34 -26.46 0.34
C ALA A 159 6.07 -26.55 -1.18
N SER A 160 6.37 -25.53 -1.96
CA SER A 160 6.09 -25.58 -3.41
C SER A 160 7.31 -25.19 -4.24
N VAL A 161 7.61 -26.01 -5.26
CA VAL A 161 8.69 -25.81 -6.25
C VAL A 161 8.39 -24.62 -7.19
N THR A 162 7.23 -23.95 -7.05
CA THR A 162 6.84 -22.83 -7.90
C THR A 162 7.25 -21.50 -7.30
N GLU A 163 8.17 -20.81 -7.99
CA GLU A 163 8.47 -19.41 -7.72
C GLU A 163 7.21 -18.57 -7.90
N VAL A 164 6.77 -17.90 -6.85
CA VAL A 164 5.62 -17.00 -6.91
C VAL A 164 6.13 -15.58 -7.12
N THR A 165 5.68 -14.96 -8.21
CA THR A 165 6.01 -13.56 -8.51
C THR A 165 5.21 -12.64 -7.58
N VAL A 166 5.89 -11.98 -6.65
CA VAL A 166 5.29 -10.96 -5.78
C VAL A 166 5.07 -9.67 -6.58
N SER A 167 3.82 -9.28 -6.78
CA SER A 167 3.45 -8.05 -7.48
C SER A 167 2.25 -7.37 -6.84
N SER A 168 2.13 -6.04 -7.04
CA SER A 168 0.95 -5.29 -6.56
C SER A 168 -0.37 -5.84 -7.14
N SER A 169 -0.34 -6.39 -8.37
CA SER A 169 -1.53 -6.98 -8.99
C SER A 169 -1.95 -8.28 -8.32
N ALA A 170 -1.00 -9.16 -8.00
CA ALA A 170 -1.28 -10.40 -7.27
C ALA A 170 -1.85 -10.09 -5.88
N ILE A 171 -1.25 -9.13 -5.16
CA ILE A 171 -1.72 -8.72 -3.83
C ILE A 171 -3.14 -8.13 -3.89
N ARG A 172 -3.47 -7.32 -4.91
CA ARG A 172 -4.85 -6.82 -5.09
C ARG A 172 -5.84 -7.97 -5.30
N GLY A 173 -5.49 -8.97 -6.11
CA GLY A 173 -6.31 -10.17 -6.30
C GLY A 173 -6.62 -10.87 -4.96
N LEU A 174 -5.58 -11.15 -4.16
CA LEU A 174 -5.74 -11.78 -2.84
C LEU A 174 -6.65 -10.98 -1.90
N LEU A 175 -6.50 -9.66 -1.85
CA LEU A 175 -7.35 -8.80 -1.02
C LEU A 175 -8.81 -8.76 -1.50
N GLN A 176 -9.02 -8.78 -2.82
CA GLN A 176 -10.36 -8.83 -3.43
C GLN A 176 -11.07 -10.17 -3.19
N GLU A 177 -10.32 -11.25 -3.00
CA GLU A 177 -10.81 -12.57 -2.60
C GLU A 177 -10.95 -12.71 -1.07
N GLY A 178 -10.40 -11.77 -0.29
CA GLY A 178 -10.38 -11.80 1.17
C GLY A 178 -9.23 -12.59 1.77
N ASN A 179 -8.25 -13.00 0.98
CA ASN A 179 -7.06 -13.74 1.41
C ASN A 179 -6.01 -12.78 2.02
N VAL A 180 -6.41 -12.04 3.07
CA VAL A 180 -5.61 -10.99 3.69
C VAL A 180 -4.33 -11.54 4.32
N SER A 181 -4.35 -12.77 4.85
CA SER A 181 -3.18 -13.42 5.46
C SER A 181 -2.09 -13.70 4.41
N GLU A 182 -2.46 -14.21 3.23
CA GLU A 182 -1.51 -14.45 2.14
C GLU A 182 -1.03 -13.13 1.53
N ALA A 183 -1.91 -12.14 1.42
CA ALA A 183 -1.52 -10.78 1.02
C ALA A 183 -0.47 -10.19 1.97
N ALA A 184 -0.58 -10.43 3.29
CA ALA A 184 0.41 -10.00 4.28
C ALA A 184 1.77 -10.68 4.09
N GLU A 185 1.81 -11.96 3.68
CA GLU A 185 3.07 -12.65 3.34
C GLU A 185 3.79 -11.94 2.18
N TYR A 186 3.07 -11.50 1.14
CA TYR A 186 3.64 -10.82 -0.03
C TYR A 186 4.00 -9.36 0.27
N LEU A 187 3.18 -8.69 1.08
CA LEU A 187 3.45 -7.32 1.54
C LEU A 187 4.64 -7.28 2.51
N GLY A 188 4.77 -8.29 3.39
CA GLY A 188 5.70 -8.28 4.52
C GLY A 188 5.19 -7.47 5.73
N TYR A 189 3.88 -7.16 5.74
CA TYR A 189 3.15 -6.52 6.83
C TYR A 189 1.64 -6.77 6.64
N ASP A 190 0.85 -6.68 7.72
CA ASP A 190 -0.60 -6.78 7.65
C ASP A 190 -1.17 -5.64 6.79
N PHE A 191 -1.97 -5.95 5.77
CA PHE A 191 -2.66 -4.91 5.00
C PHE A 191 -3.50 -4.05 5.94
N PHE A 192 -3.55 -2.75 5.73
CA PHE A 192 -4.25 -1.85 6.63
C PHE A 192 -5.07 -0.78 5.90
N LEU A 193 -6.07 -0.26 6.59
CA LEU A 193 -6.85 0.91 6.23
C LEU A 193 -6.65 1.99 7.28
N ASP A 194 -6.23 3.16 6.83
CA ASP A 194 -6.25 4.38 7.63
C ASP A 194 -7.50 5.19 7.31
N GLY A 195 -8.10 5.77 8.34
CA GLY A 195 -9.28 6.60 8.15
C GLY A 195 -9.67 7.36 9.42
N THR A 196 -10.82 8.00 9.35
CA THR A 196 -11.40 8.75 10.48
C THR A 196 -12.64 8.03 10.98
N VAL A 197 -12.80 7.96 12.30
CA VAL A 197 -14.00 7.41 12.92
C VAL A 197 -15.18 8.36 12.72
N VAL A 198 -16.28 7.83 12.16
CA VAL A 198 -17.50 8.59 11.87
C VAL A 198 -18.71 8.01 12.59
N GLY A 199 -19.77 8.79 12.68
CA GLY A 199 -21.04 8.35 13.24
C GLY A 199 -21.68 7.23 12.41
N GLY A 200 -22.34 6.29 13.11
CA GLY A 200 -23.14 5.22 12.52
C GLY A 200 -24.53 5.16 13.18
N TYR A 201 -25.33 4.14 12.81
CA TYR A 201 -26.70 3.98 13.33
C TYR A 201 -26.79 3.44 14.77
N GLN A 202 -25.65 3.12 15.40
CA GLN A 202 -25.53 2.64 16.79
C GLN A 202 -26.37 1.38 17.09
N VAL A 203 -26.69 0.55 16.08
CA VAL A 203 -27.46 -0.70 16.28
C VAL A 203 -26.66 -1.67 17.15
N GLY A 204 -25.35 -1.80 16.91
CA GLY A 204 -24.48 -2.68 17.68
C GLY A 204 -24.48 -2.37 19.18
N ARG A 205 -24.58 -1.09 19.58
CA ARG A 205 -24.66 -0.70 21.00
C ARG A 205 -25.88 -1.30 21.70
N LYS A 206 -27.04 -1.42 20.99
CA LYS A 206 -28.27 -1.95 21.55
C LYS A 206 -28.22 -3.47 21.80
N ILE A 207 -27.36 -4.17 21.07
CA ILE A 207 -27.19 -5.63 21.15
C ILE A 207 -25.90 -6.05 21.86
N GLY A 208 -25.20 -5.12 22.53
CA GLY A 208 -24.00 -5.43 23.31
C GLY A 208 -22.69 -5.41 22.54
N PHE A 209 -22.70 -5.08 21.24
CA PHE A 209 -21.52 -4.98 20.38
C PHE A 209 -21.36 -3.58 19.79
N PRO A 210 -20.99 -2.55 20.60
CA PRO A 210 -20.76 -1.21 20.08
C PRO A 210 -19.69 -1.21 19.00
N THR A 211 -19.94 -0.53 17.86
CA THR A 211 -19.03 -0.45 16.73
C THR A 211 -18.60 0.98 16.42
N ALA A 212 -17.34 1.14 16.01
CA ALA A 212 -16.83 2.34 15.38
C ALA A 212 -16.89 2.16 13.84
N ASN A 213 -17.33 3.20 13.13
CA ASN A 213 -17.36 3.21 11.67
C ASN A 213 -16.15 3.94 11.14
N LEU A 214 -15.37 3.31 10.25
CA LEU A 214 -14.22 3.93 9.62
C LEU A 214 -14.61 4.54 8.27
N ARG A 215 -14.29 5.81 8.06
CA ARG A 215 -14.31 6.45 6.75
C ARG A 215 -12.90 6.53 6.19
N VAL A 216 -12.65 5.83 5.09
CA VAL A 216 -11.43 5.94 4.29
C VAL A 216 -11.61 7.12 3.33
N SER A 217 -10.72 8.10 3.37
CA SER A 217 -10.88 9.36 2.62
C SER A 217 -10.52 9.22 1.14
N ASP A 218 -9.56 8.35 0.81
CA ASP A 218 -9.10 8.12 -0.55
C ASP A 218 -9.98 7.08 -1.25
N SER A 219 -10.72 7.49 -2.26
CA SER A 219 -11.61 6.62 -3.04
C SER A 219 -10.86 5.58 -3.88
N ASP A 220 -9.58 5.79 -4.16
CA ASP A 220 -8.74 4.84 -4.90
C ASP A 220 -8.17 3.75 -3.98
N LYS A 221 -8.19 3.94 -2.65
CA LYS A 221 -7.73 2.91 -1.70
C LYS A 221 -8.54 1.63 -1.86
N LEU A 222 -7.84 0.51 -1.99
CA LEU A 222 -8.47 -0.81 -2.03
C LEU A 222 -9.05 -1.15 -0.66
N ILE A 223 -10.33 -1.50 -0.63
CA ILE A 223 -11.00 -2.08 0.53
C ILE A 223 -11.15 -3.58 0.25
N PRO A 224 -10.68 -4.49 1.15
CA PRO A 224 -10.81 -5.92 0.98
C PRO A 224 -12.26 -6.38 0.75
N CYS A 225 -12.47 -7.62 0.31
CA CYS A 225 -13.79 -8.13 0.02
C CYS A 225 -14.70 -8.12 1.27
N ASP A 226 -16.00 -8.20 1.07
CA ASP A 226 -16.98 -8.20 2.16
C ASP A 226 -16.83 -9.43 3.06
N GLY A 227 -17.06 -9.24 4.36
CA GLY A 227 -16.94 -10.31 5.35
C GLY A 227 -16.54 -9.81 6.73
N VAL A 228 -16.29 -10.76 7.62
CA VAL A 228 -15.84 -10.52 8.99
C VAL A 228 -14.36 -10.85 9.12
N TYR A 229 -13.64 -9.99 9.81
CA TYR A 229 -12.18 -10.04 9.92
C TYR A 229 -11.70 -9.90 11.36
N ALA A 230 -10.68 -10.65 11.71
CA ALA A 230 -9.83 -10.36 12.86
C ALA A 230 -8.88 -9.23 12.48
N VAL A 231 -8.89 -8.14 13.26
CA VAL A 231 -8.05 -6.96 13.01
C VAL A 231 -7.34 -6.48 14.26
N ARG A 232 -6.15 -5.87 14.09
CA ARG A 232 -5.55 -5.00 15.08
C ARG A 232 -6.02 -3.58 14.82
N VAL A 233 -6.42 -2.90 15.87
CA VAL A 233 -6.97 -1.52 15.84
C VAL A 233 -5.99 -0.61 16.56
N CYS A 234 -5.43 0.37 15.84
CA CYS A 234 -4.62 1.41 16.45
C CYS A 234 -5.44 2.72 16.49
N VAL A 235 -5.69 3.20 17.69
CA VAL A 235 -6.38 4.46 17.95
C VAL A 235 -5.72 5.14 19.16
N GLU A 236 -5.54 6.47 19.11
CA GLU A 236 -4.84 7.25 20.14
C GLU A 236 -3.44 6.69 20.51
N GLY A 237 -2.75 6.09 19.54
CA GLY A 237 -1.41 5.50 19.73
C GLY A 237 -1.38 4.19 20.51
N LYS A 238 -2.55 3.59 20.82
CA LYS A 238 -2.68 2.30 21.49
C LYS A 238 -3.23 1.25 20.54
N GLU A 239 -2.79 0.00 20.72
CA GLU A 239 -3.25 -1.14 19.93
C GLU A 239 -4.27 -1.98 20.71
N TYR A 240 -5.34 -2.36 20.03
CA TYR A 240 -6.41 -3.22 20.52
C TYR A 240 -6.70 -4.32 19.50
N GLY A 241 -7.34 -5.40 19.92
CA GLY A 241 -7.98 -6.33 18.99
C GLY A 241 -9.38 -5.89 18.64
N GLY A 242 -9.85 -6.29 17.48
CA GLY A 242 -11.20 -5.96 17.02
C GLY A 242 -11.80 -6.98 16.05
N MET A 243 -13.10 -7.03 16.05
CA MET A 243 -13.94 -7.74 15.09
C MET A 243 -14.46 -6.74 14.07
N LEU A 244 -13.95 -6.79 12.85
CA LEU A 244 -14.31 -5.90 11.75
C LEU A 244 -15.33 -6.56 10.83
N SER A 245 -16.37 -5.83 10.44
CA SER A 245 -17.30 -6.19 9.36
C SER A 245 -17.15 -5.21 8.20
N ILE A 246 -17.00 -5.73 6.99
CA ILE A 246 -17.09 -4.99 5.73
C ILE A 246 -18.29 -5.54 4.96
N GLY A 247 -19.23 -4.68 4.60
CA GLY A 247 -20.40 -5.10 3.83
C GLY A 247 -21.29 -3.95 3.40
N TYR A 248 -22.36 -4.29 2.69
CA TYR A 248 -23.35 -3.32 2.25
C TYR A 248 -24.45 -3.18 3.29
N ARG A 249 -24.82 -1.95 3.61
CA ARG A 249 -25.97 -1.69 4.46
C ARG A 249 -27.27 -1.97 3.70
N PRO A 250 -28.19 -2.77 4.23
CA PRO A 250 -29.47 -3.03 3.58
C PRO A 250 -30.49 -1.88 3.77
N THR A 251 -30.10 -0.63 3.62
CA THR A 251 -31.01 0.53 3.80
C THR A 251 -31.41 1.16 2.48
N LEU A 252 -32.73 1.35 2.34
CA LEU A 252 -33.51 1.66 1.15
C LEU A 252 -33.28 3.06 0.52
N GLU A 253 -32.42 3.93 1.07
CA GLU A 253 -32.38 5.34 0.60
C GLU A 253 -31.02 5.95 0.27
N ASN A 254 -29.87 5.28 0.55
CA ASN A 254 -28.55 5.95 0.43
C ASN A 254 -27.50 5.23 -0.43
N GLY A 255 -27.89 4.51 -1.47
CA GLY A 255 -26.93 3.97 -2.45
C GLY A 255 -26.11 2.75 -1.95
N PRO A 256 -25.17 2.25 -2.77
CA PRO A 256 -24.40 1.04 -2.48
C PRO A 256 -23.16 1.31 -1.61
N ASP A 257 -23.26 2.17 -0.59
CA ASP A 257 -22.11 2.49 0.25
C ASP A 257 -21.74 1.31 1.16
N ARG A 258 -20.53 0.80 0.96
CA ARG A 258 -19.93 -0.21 1.83
C ARG A 258 -19.61 0.39 3.20
N SER A 259 -20.05 -0.26 4.27
CA SER A 259 -19.68 0.11 5.64
C SER A 259 -18.43 -0.66 6.08
N ILE A 260 -17.61 -0.02 6.89
CA ILE A 260 -16.42 -0.58 7.54
C ILE A 260 -16.63 -0.35 9.04
N GLU A 261 -17.11 -1.38 9.73
CA GLU A 261 -17.55 -1.29 11.13
C GLU A 261 -16.71 -2.23 12.00
N VAL A 262 -16.06 -1.70 13.04
CA VAL A 262 -15.24 -2.48 13.97
C VAL A 262 -15.77 -2.43 15.39
N HIS A 263 -16.00 -3.60 16.00
CA HIS A 263 -16.15 -3.76 17.43
C HIS A 263 -14.77 -3.92 18.06
N ILE A 264 -14.34 -2.94 18.87
CA ILE A 264 -13.02 -2.91 19.51
C ILE A 264 -13.13 -3.61 20.86
N PHE A 265 -12.31 -4.64 21.12
CA PHE A 265 -12.36 -5.42 22.33
C PHE A 265 -11.84 -4.63 23.54
N ARG A 266 -12.55 -4.72 24.68
CA ARG A 266 -12.19 -4.05 25.96
C ARG A 266 -11.98 -2.54 25.79
N PHE A 267 -12.81 -1.92 24.96
CA PHE A 267 -12.72 -0.49 24.68
C PHE A 267 -14.05 0.21 24.98
N ASP A 268 -13.98 1.29 25.77
CA ASP A 268 -15.16 2.09 26.17
C ASP A 268 -14.75 3.58 26.24
N ALA A 269 -14.46 4.17 25.07
CA ALA A 269 -14.16 5.59 24.96
C ALA A 269 -14.84 6.19 23.73
N ASP A 270 -15.07 7.50 23.76
CA ASP A 270 -15.53 8.25 22.60
C ASP A 270 -14.34 8.61 21.71
N ILE A 271 -14.37 8.10 20.47
CA ILE A 271 -13.30 8.30 19.47
C ILE A 271 -13.83 8.91 18.17
N TYR A 272 -14.99 9.55 18.19
CA TYR A 272 -15.50 10.24 16.99
C TYR A 272 -14.50 11.29 16.51
N GLN A 273 -14.33 11.37 15.19
CA GLN A 273 -13.39 12.23 14.47
C GLN A 273 -11.91 11.93 14.74
N GLN A 274 -11.59 10.88 15.53
CA GLN A 274 -10.20 10.47 15.71
C GLN A 274 -9.68 9.65 14.53
N PRO A 275 -8.39 9.73 14.21
CA PRO A 275 -7.75 8.84 13.25
C PRO A 275 -7.69 7.42 13.83
N MET A 276 -7.96 6.43 12.97
CA MET A 276 -7.91 5.03 13.36
C MET A 276 -7.28 4.22 12.21
N ARG A 277 -6.41 3.26 12.57
CA ARG A 277 -5.86 2.25 11.66
C ARG A 277 -6.45 0.88 11.97
N LEU A 278 -6.88 0.18 10.93
CA LEU A 278 -7.31 -1.22 10.98
C LEU A 278 -6.31 -2.09 10.20
N SER A 279 -5.57 -2.95 10.88
CA SER A 279 -4.63 -3.90 10.28
C SER A 279 -5.28 -5.29 10.19
N PHE A 280 -5.35 -5.87 9.00
CA PHE A 280 -6.07 -7.13 8.72
C PHE A 280 -5.20 -8.34 9.02
N VAL A 281 -5.62 -9.17 9.97
CA VAL A 281 -4.92 -10.41 10.35
C VAL A 281 -5.47 -11.61 9.59
N ARG A 282 -6.81 -11.80 9.63
CA ARG A 282 -7.47 -12.94 8.99
C ARG A 282 -8.94 -12.62 8.69
N ARG A 283 -9.45 -13.10 7.55
CA ARG A 283 -10.88 -13.20 7.30
C ARG A 283 -11.43 -14.46 7.96
N THR A 284 -12.44 -14.31 8.81
CA THR A 284 -13.06 -15.45 9.51
C THR A 284 -14.23 -16.05 8.72
N ARG A 285 -15.04 -15.20 8.08
CA ARG A 285 -16.19 -15.65 7.29
C ARG A 285 -16.69 -14.60 6.30
N PRO A 286 -17.49 -14.98 5.29
CA PRO A 286 -18.27 -14.03 4.50
C PRO A 286 -19.40 -13.38 5.33
N GLU A 287 -20.06 -12.37 4.78
CA GLU A 287 -21.30 -11.86 5.36
C GLU A 287 -22.40 -12.92 5.35
N LEU A 288 -23.19 -12.93 6.42
CA LEU A 288 -24.34 -13.82 6.58
C LEU A 288 -25.61 -12.99 6.78
N LYS A 289 -26.74 -13.49 6.29
CA LYS A 289 -28.06 -12.97 6.62
C LYS A 289 -28.63 -13.77 7.79
N PHE A 290 -29.30 -13.09 8.69
CA PHE A 290 -29.91 -13.68 9.87
C PHE A 290 -31.41 -13.39 9.84
N ASP A 291 -32.21 -14.38 10.24
CA ASP A 291 -33.68 -14.28 10.27
C ASP A 291 -34.16 -13.63 11.57
N SER A 292 -33.29 -13.55 12.61
CA SER A 292 -33.59 -12.92 13.89
C SER A 292 -32.38 -12.20 14.49
N ILE A 293 -32.65 -11.29 15.44
CA ILE A 293 -31.63 -10.59 16.20
C ILE A 293 -30.87 -11.56 17.12
N GLU A 294 -31.56 -12.54 17.66
CA GLU A 294 -31.01 -13.58 18.54
C GLU A 294 -29.95 -14.43 17.79
N GLU A 295 -30.22 -14.82 16.55
CA GLU A 295 -29.28 -15.52 15.72
C GLU A 295 -28.03 -14.68 15.41
N LEU A 296 -28.22 -13.38 15.11
CA LEU A 296 -27.13 -12.44 14.91
C LEU A 296 -26.25 -12.33 16.17
N ILE A 297 -26.84 -12.15 17.35
CA ILE A 297 -26.13 -12.06 18.63
C ILE A 297 -25.33 -13.35 18.89
N ALA A 298 -25.96 -14.52 18.69
CA ALA A 298 -25.30 -15.80 18.86
C ALA A 298 -24.10 -15.97 17.92
N GLN A 299 -24.22 -15.50 16.68
CA GLN A 299 -23.08 -15.51 15.73
C GLN A 299 -21.98 -14.54 16.14
N LEU A 300 -22.31 -13.32 16.56
CA LEU A 300 -21.33 -12.32 17.01
C LEU A 300 -20.50 -12.84 18.21
N HIS A 301 -21.12 -13.58 19.15
CA HIS A 301 -20.37 -14.22 20.24
C HIS A 301 -19.43 -15.32 19.76
N ARG A 302 -19.83 -16.14 18.76
CA ARG A 302 -18.93 -17.13 18.15
C ARG A 302 -17.73 -16.45 17.45
N ASP A 303 -18.01 -15.41 16.67
CA ASP A 303 -16.99 -14.65 15.97
C ASP A 303 -16.00 -14.00 16.96
N GLU A 304 -16.50 -13.44 18.06
CA GLU A 304 -15.69 -12.82 19.10
C GLU A 304 -14.71 -13.83 19.72
N VAL A 305 -15.19 -15.04 20.06
CA VAL A 305 -14.36 -16.12 20.63
C VAL A 305 -13.28 -16.54 19.64
N GLU A 306 -13.65 -16.78 18.37
CA GLU A 306 -12.70 -17.15 17.32
C GLU A 306 -11.65 -16.07 17.09
N ILE A 307 -12.07 -14.80 16.95
CA ILE A 307 -11.18 -13.68 16.67
C ILE A 307 -10.22 -13.42 17.83
N LYS A 308 -10.69 -13.50 19.08
CA LYS A 308 -9.81 -13.41 20.26
C LYS A 308 -8.73 -14.51 20.24
N SER A 309 -9.09 -15.72 19.87
CA SER A 309 -8.11 -16.82 19.71
C SER A 309 -7.09 -16.52 18.60
N ILE A 310 -7.53 -16.02 17.45
CA ILE A 310 -6.64 -15.61 16.33
C ILE A 310 -5.67 -14.50 16.78
N LEU A 311 -6.13 -13.53 17.55
CA LEU A 311 -5.35 -12.39 18.01
C LEU A 311 -4.55 -12.67 19.30
N SER A 312 -4.67 -13.86 19.88
CA SER A 312 -4.02 -14.27 21.14
C SER A 312 -4.39 -13.36 22.32
N LEU A 313 -5.71 -13.03 22.48
CA LEU A 313 -6.26 -12.11 23.49
C LEU A 313 -7.00 -12.83 24.63
#